data_1ab9e7cdbf826db91c5cca31fed12fef
#
_entry.id   1ab9e7cdbf826db91c5cca31fed12fef
#
_cell.length_a   1.000
_cell.length_b   1.000
_cell.length_c   1.000
_cell.angle_alpha   90.00
_cell.angle_beta   90.00
_cell.angle_gamma   90.00
#
_symmetry.space_group_name_H-M   'P 1'
#
loop_
_entity.id
_entity.type
_entity.pdbx_description
1 polymer ?
#
loop_
_entity_poly.entity_id
_entity_poly.type
_entity_poly.pdbx_seq_one_letter_code
_entity_poly.pdbx_strand_id
1 'polypeptide(L)'
;KNLSILKKFLFINSIFFTIIGLFTFVYLKNVQPNLIKKKSSNHIEVINNTIDNLTRLNVKFVEKDIRKFLFSTRFLFQNLDRVIFFDNKLNLIGDTDTLDLDPRSFSQRLDTIELEVLDSKTTKKITEEKNIDIGNENNVSLNDVLLNYATSKNFGIPFTFTEEEFNKFKLTTIKNVMKDGENIGYLAITENANDIKAAIDERKTFVIRTAIAVGIVILIFSFVLNR
;
A
#
# COMPACT_ATOMS: atom_id res chain seq x y z
N LYS A 1 41.70 15.97 39.75
CA LYS A 1 42.56 15.45 38.62
C LYS A 1 42.06 16.12 37.34
N ASN A 2 42.81 17.11 36.84
CA ASN A 2 42.44 17.85 35.63
C ASN A 2 42.48 16.89 34.45
N LEU A 3 41.30 16.61 33.84
CA LEU A 3 41.22 15.92 32.57
C LEU A 3 41.97 16.74 31.51
N SER A 4 42.80 16.09 30.71
CA SER A 4 43.48 16.68 29.56
C SER A 4 42.46 17.36 28.66
N ILE A 5 42.78 18.51 28.07
CA ILE A 5 41.92 19.28 27.15
C ILE A 5 41.32 18.37 26.07
N LEU A 6 42.12 17.43 25.55
CA LEU A 6 41.69 16.43 24.59
C LEU A 6 40.55 15.57 25.12
N LYS A 7 40.61 15.07 26.37
CA LYS A 7 39.55 14.24 26.96
C LYS A 7 38.24 15.02 27.16
N LYS A 8 38.34 16.29 27.53
CA LYS A 8 37.18 17.17 27.65
C LYS A 8 36.50 17.41 26.28
N PHE A 9 37.31 17.66 25.24
CA PHE A 9 36.86 17.84 23.87
C PHE A 9 36.16 16.59 23.35
N LEU A 10 36.78 15.42 23.48
CA LEU A 10 36.15 14.15 23.07
C LEU A 10 34.86 13.86 23.83
N PHE A 11 34.81 14.12 25.13
CA PHE A 11 33.63 13.89 25.94
C PHE A 11 32.44 14.77 25.49
N ILE A 12 32.71 16.06 25.27
CA ILE A 12 31.68 16.99 24.80
C ILE A 12 31.14 16.58 23.41
N ASN A 13 32.07 16.28 22.47
CA ASN A 13 31.67 15.84 21.13
C ASN A 13 30.91 14.52 21.16
N SER A 14 31.27 13.56 22.02
CA SER A 14 30.58 12.31 22.20
C SER A 14 29.12 12.52 22.66
N ILE A 15 28.90 13.45 23.58
CA ILE A 15 27.56 13.82 24.05
C ILE A 15 26.72 14.37 22.88
N PHE A 16 27.27 15.37 22.15
CA PHE A 16 26.57 15.94 20.99
C PHE A 16 26.26 14.89 19.92
N PHE A 17 27.20 14.00 19.62
CA PHE A 17 27.01 12.93 18.65
C PHE A 17 25.94 11.94 19.08
N THR A 18 25.88 11.61 20.37
CA THR A 18 24.82 10.75 20.93
C THR A 18 23.44 11.41 20.84
N ILE A 19 23.34 12.70 21.14
CA ILE A 19 22.08 13.45 21.05
C ILE A 19 21.61 13.51 19.60
N ILE A 20 22.48 13.87 18.66
CA ILE A 20 22.16 13.90 17.21
C ILE A 20 21.73 12.52 16.73
N GLY A 21 22.46 11.46 17.12
CA GLY A 21 22.14 10.08 16.77
C GLY A 21 20.75 9.65 17.25
N LEU A 22 20.38 10.06 18.47
CA LEU A 22 19.08 9.75 19.05
C LEU A 22 17.95 10.47 18.29
N PHE A 23 18.10 11.76 17.99
CA PHE A 23 17.14 12.51 17.18
C PHE A 23 16.99 11.92 15.78
N THR A 24 18.08 11.54 15.16
CA THR A 24 18.10 10.92 13.84
C THR A 24 17.38 9.57 13.85
N PHE A 25 17.62 8.75 14.88
CA PHE A 25 16.95 7.47 15.03
C PHE A 25 15.42 7.65 15.17
N VAL A 26 14.97 8.59 16.01
CA VAL A 26 13.54 8.91 16.17
C VAL A 26 12.95 9.42 14.86
N TYR A 27 13.67 10.30 14.14
CA TYR A 27 13.24 10.80 12.84
C TYR A 27 13.04 9.66 11.83
N LEU A 28 14.04 8.77 11.67
CA LEU A 28 13.96 7.65 10.73
C LEU A 28 12.82 6.69 11.08
N LYS A 29 12.59 6.43 12.37
CA LYS A 29 11.47 5.59 12.83
C LYS A 29 10.10 6.16 12.44
N ASN A 30 9.96 7.48 12.38
CA ASN A 30 8.68 8.14 12.07
C ASN A 30 8.47 8.41 10.58
N VAL A 31 9.49 8.27 9.73
CA VAL A 31 9.38 8.55 8.29
C VAL A 31 8.43 7.58 7.60
N GLN A 32 8.59 6.28 7.84
CA GLN A 32 7.77 5.24 7.21
C GLN A 32 6.27 5.40 7.50
N PRO A 33 5.83 5.50 8.77
CA PRO A 33 4.42 5.65 9.08
C PRO A 33 3.82 6.94 8.51
N ASN A 34 4.59 8.03 8.43
CA ASN A 34 4.13 9.28 7.84
C ASN A 34 3.90 9.18 6.33
N LEU A 35 4.80 8.50 5.60
CA LEU A 35 4.65 8.26 4.16
C LEU A 35 3.46 7.33 3.88
N ILE A 36 3.31 6.25 4.66
CA ILE A 36 2.15 5.35 4.59
C ILE A 36 0.86 6.12 4.85
N LYS A 37 0.82 6.95 5.89
CA LYS A 37 -0.36 7.76 6.23
C LYS A 37 -0.73 8.72 5.10
N LYS A 38 0.24 9.36 4.46
CA LYS A 38 0.00 10.26 3.32
C LYS A 38 -0.61 9.49 2.15
N LYS A 39 -0.05 8.34 1.78
CA LYS A 39 -0.55 7.50 0.67
C LYS A 39 -1.94 6.92 0.98
N SER A 40 -2.14 6.45 2.22
CA SER A 40 -3.44 6.00 2.71
C SER A 40 -4.51 7.10 2.66
N SER A 41 -4.16 8.35 3.00
CA SER A 41 -5.08 9.49 2.89
C SER A 41 -5.55 9.71 1.45
N ASN A 42 -4.65 9.58 0.47
CA ASN A 42 -5.01 9.65 -0.95
C ASN A 42 -5.95 8.50 -1.34
N HIS A 43 -5.69 7.27 -0.87
CA HIS A 43 -6.59 6.14 -1.12
C HIS A 43 -7.99 6.40 -0.55
N ILE A 44 -8.07 6.93 0.68
CA ILE A 44 -9.34 7.26 1.33
C ILE A 44 -10.11 8.31 0.53
N GLU A 45 -9.43 9.32 0.01
CA GLU A 45 -10.02 10.34 -0.85
C GLU A 45 -10.60 9.72 -2.13
N VAL A 46 -9.83 8.86 -2.82
CA VAL A 46 -10.31 8.16 -4.01
C VAL A 46 -11.49 7.24 -3.69
N ILE A 47 -11.45 6.52 -2.57
CA ILE A 47 -12.56 5.67 -2.11
C ILE A 47 -13.82 6.52 -1.90
N ASN A 48 -13.71 7.64 -1.19
CA ASN A 48 -14.85 8.52 -0.93
C ASN A 48 -15.42 9.08 -2.23
N ASN A 49 -14.58 9.60 -3.13
CA ASN A 49 -14.99 10.11 -4.43
C ASN A 49 -15.65 9.02 -5.28
N THR A 50 -15.18 7.78 -5.18
CA THR A 50 -15.77 6.63 -5.88
C THR A 50 -17.15 6.31 -5.32
N ILE A 51 -17.31 6.26 -3.99
CA ILE A 51 -18.60 6.03 -3.33
C ILE A 51 -19.60 7.14 -3.70
N ASP A 52 -19.19 8.40 -3.69
CA ASP A 52 -20.02 9.54 -4.06
C ASP A 52 -20.45 9.44 -5.54
N ASN A 53 -19.57 9.04 -6.44
CA ASN A 53 -19.90 8.81 -7.85
C ASN A 53 -20.90 7.66 -8.03
N LEU A 54 -20.71 6.53 -7.32
CA LEU A 54 -21.64 5.40 -7.34
C LEU A 54 -23.04 5.82 -6.87
N THR A 55 -23.09 6.60 -5.81
CA THR A 55 -24.35 7.12 -5.24
C THR A 55 -25.02 8.08 -6.20
N ARG A 56 -24.27 9.05 -6.75
CA ARG A 56 -24.81 10.06 -7.68
C ARG A 56 -25.32 9.45 -8.98
N LEU A 57 -24.66 8.40 -9.49
CA LEU A 57 -25.05 7.69 -10.68
C LEU A 57 -26.08 6.59 -10.41
N ASN A 58 -26.50 6.42 -9.15
CA ASN A 58 -27.41 5.39 -8.67
C ASN A 58 -27.03 3.97 -9.15
N VAL A 59 -25.71 3.69 -9.13
CA VAL A 59 -25.18 2.38 -9.52
C VAL A 59 -25.55 1.34 -8.46
N LYS A 60 -26.12 0.23 -8.87
CA LYS A 60 -26.38 -0.88 -7.96
C LYS A 60 -25.08 -1.61 -7.65
N PHE A 61 -24.90 -2.00 -6.38
CA PHE A 61 -23.69 -2.68 -5.92
C PHE A 61 -23.74 -4.19 -6.23
N VAL A 62 -23.82 -4.49 -7.53
CA VAL A 62 -23.84 -5.84 -8.11
C VAL A 62 -22.80 -5.95 -9.22
N GLU A 63 -22.30 -7.15 -9.47
CA GLU A 63 -21.18 -7.39 -10.40
C GLU A 63 -21.36 -6.68 -11.76
N LYS A 64 -22.52 -6.86 -12.41
CA LYS A 64 -22.78 -6.29 -13.74
C LYS A 64 -22.68 -4.75 -13.77
N ASP A 65 -23.26 -4.08 -12.77
CA ASP A 65 -23.29 -2.61 -12.73
C ASP A 65 -21.97 -2.04 -12.27
N ILE A 66 -21.27 -2.69 -11.34
CA ILE A 66 -19.90 -2.31 -10.91
C ILE A 66 -18.91 -2.47 -12.06
N ARG A 67 -18.97 -3.56 -12.82
CA ARG A 67 -18.11 -3.72 -14.01
C ARG A 67 -18.36 -2.62 -15.04
N LYS A 68 -19.62 -2.30 -15.33
CA LYS A 68 -19.96 -1.19 -16.24
C LYS A 68 -19.46 0.15 -15.72
N PHE A 69 -19.60 0.40 -14.41
CA PHE A 69 -19.06 1.60 -13.77
C PHE A 69 -17.54 1.69 -13.92
N LEU A 70 -16.81 0.61 -13.64
CA LEU A 70 -15.36 0.54 -13.78
C LEU A 70 -14.91 0.84 -15.22
N PHE A 71 -15.61 0.33 -16.22
CA PHE A 71 -15.32 0.64 -17.63
C PHE A 71 -15.50 2.14 -17.94
N SER A 72 -16.59 2.74 -17.47
CA SER A 72 -16.88 4.15 -17.73
C SER A 72 -15.99 5.12 -16.97
N THR A 73 -15.47 4.70 -15.81
CA THR A 73 -14.68 5.55 -14.90
C THR A 73 -13.22 5.14 -14.80
N ARG A 74 -12.74 4.28 -15.70
CA ARG A 74 -11.36 3.75 -15.69
C ARG A 74 -10.26 4.81 -15.53
N PHE A 75 -10.49 6.02 -16.07
CA PHE A 75 -9.55 7.12 -15.98
C PHE A 75 -9.33 7.62 -14.54
N LEU A 76 -10.28 7.39 -13.64
CA LEU A 76 -10.15 7.75 -12.22
C LEU A 76 -9.14 6.87 -11.49
N PHE A 77 -8.85 5.70 -12.02
CA PHE A 77 -8.01 4.67 -11.38
C PHE A 77 -6.66 4.48 -12.07
N GLN A 78 -6.31 5.32 -13.05
CA GLN A 78 -5.08 5.14 -13.86
C GLN A 78 -3.78 5.17 -13.05
N ASN A 79 -3.77 5.87 -11.91
CA ASN A 79 -2.61 6.00 -11.05
C ASN A 79 -2.58 4.96 -9.91
N LEU A 80 -3.55 4.04 -9.89
CA LEU A 80 -3.67 2.99 -8.90
C LEU A 80 -3.38 1.65 -9.54
N ASP A 81 -2.67 0.77 -8.83
CA ASP A 81 -2.37 -0.55 -9.37
C ASP A 81 -3.63 -1.42 -9.42
N ARG A 82 -4.45 -1.37 -8.38
CA ARG A 82 -5.64 -2.22 -8.31
C ARG A 82 -6.74 -1.61 -7.45
N VAL A 83 -7.97 -1.65 -7.93
CA VAL A 83 -9.18 -1.29 -7.19
C VAL A 83 -10.15 -2.47 -7.22
N ILE A 84 -10.60 -2.90 -6.05
CA ILE A 84 -11.36 -4.13 -5.87
C ILE A 84 -12.66 -3.80 -5.13
N PHE A 85 -13.77 -4.35 -5.62
CA PHE A 85 -15.10 -4.23 -5.05
C PHE A 85 -15.58 -5.58 -4.54
N PHE A 86 -16.07 -5.61 -3.32
CA PHE A 86 -16.68 -6.79 -2.71
C PHE A 86 -18.10 -6.49 -2.28
N ASP A 87 -19.00 -7.44 -2.41
CA ASP A 87 -20.36 -7.33 -1.88
C ASP A 87 -20.37 -7.43 -0.33
N ASN A 88 -21.55 -7.33 0.27
CA ASN A 88 -21.71 -7.46 1.73
C ASN A 88 -21.41 -8.88 2.27
N LYS A 89 -21.33 -9.88 1.38
CA LYS A 89 -20.94 -11.27 1.69
C LYS A 89 -19.47 -11.56 1.42
N LEU A 90 -18.69 -10.52 1.10
CA LEU A 90 -17.26 -10.60 0.77
C LEU A 90 -16.96 -11.30 -0.58
N ASN A 91 -17.95 -11.45 -1.46
CA ASN A 91 -17.72 -11.94 -2.81
C ASN A 91 -17.14 -10.81 -3.68
N LEU A 92 -16.19 -11.14 -4.53
CA LEU A 92 -15.60 -10.23 -5.51
C LEU A 92 -16.66 -9.87 -6.58
N ILE A 93 -16.97 -8.58 -6.73
CA ILE A 93 -17.94 -8.08 -7.73
C ILE A 93 -17.31 -7.15 -8.78
N GLY A 94 -16.08 -6.70 -8.56
CA GLY A 94 -15.36 -5.87 -9.51
C GLY A 94 -13.89 -5.76 -9.17
N ASP A 95 -13.03 -5.77 -10.20
CA ASP A 95 -11.59 -5.71 -10.03
C ASP A 95 -10.97 -5.07 -11.28
N THR A 96 -10.20 -4.00 -11.10
CA THR A 96 -9.54 -3.30 -12.21
C THR A 96 -8.43 -4.13 -12.85
N ASP A 97 -7.85 -5.09 -12.13
CA ASP A 97 -6.80 -5.96 -12.65
C ASP A 97 -7.33 -6.98 -13.67
N THR A 98 -8.60 -7.38 -13.51
CA THR A 98 -9.30 -8.25 -14.46
C THR A 98 -9.92 -7.49 -15.62
N LEU A 99 -10.04 -6.15 -15.49
CA LEU A 99 -10.46 -5.27 -16.55
C LEU A 99 -9.21 -4.86 -17.31
N ASP A 100 -9.02 -5.42 -18.49
CA ASP A 100 -7.97 -4.94 -19.37
C ASP A 100 -8.23 -3.48 -19.75
N LEU A 101 -7.43 -2.59 -19.19
CA LEU A 101 -7.57 -1.14 -19.40
C LEU A 101 -6.98 -0.69 -20.74
N ASP A 102 -6.38 -1.61 -21.54
CA ASP A 102 -5.95 -1.32 -22.90
C ASP A 102 -7.16 -1.34 -23.87
N PRO A 103 -7.46 -0.20 -24.53
CA PRO A 103 -8.55 -0.14 -25.51
C PRO A 103 -8.45 -1.15 -26.66
N ARG A 104 -7.23 -1.65 -26.96
CA ARG A 104 -7.01 -2.64 -28.03
C ARG A 104 -7.36 -4.06 -27.62
N SER A 105 -7.10 -4.42 -26.37
CA SER A 105 -7.46 -5.73 -25.84
C SER A 105 -8.95 -5.81 -25.51
N PHE A 106 -9.61 -4.67 -25.29
CA PHE A 106 -11.03 -4.58 -25.06
C PHE A 106 -11.85 -5.04 -26.30
N SER A 107 -11.46 -4.62 -27.51
CA SER A 107 -12.14 -5.06 -28.75
C SER A 107 -11.95 -6.57 -28.97
N GLN A 108 -10.75 -7.11 -28.72
CA GLN A 108 -10.48 -8.54 -28.84
C GLN A 108 -11.27 -9.40 -27.83
N ARG A 109 -11.48 -8.88 -26.59
CA ARG A 109 -12.28 -9.61 -25.57
C ARG A 109 -13.78 -9.57 -25.86
N LEU A 110 -14.29 -8.49 -26.44
CA LEU A 110 -15.70 -8.46 -26.87
C LEU A 110 -15.98 -9.53 -27.93
N ASP A 111 -15.08 -9.69 -28.89
CA ASP A 111 -15.17 -10.73 -29.91
C ASP A 111 -15.10 -12.14 -29.28
N THR A 112 -14.28 -12.32 -28.23
CA THR A 112 -14.16 -13.59 -27.51
C THR A 112 -15.41 -13.90 -26.67
N ILE A 113 -16.01 -12.89 -26.05
CA ILE A 113 -17.24 -13.05 -25.24
C ILE A 113 -18.44 -13.39 -26.15
N GLU A 114 -18.54 -12.79 -27.33
CA GLU A 114 -19.59 -13.14 -28.30
C GLU A 114 -19.42 -14.58 -28.81
N LEU A 115 -18.20 -15.07 -29.01
CA LEU A 115 -17.90 -16.45 -29.38
C LEU A 115 -18.18 -17.45 -28.25
N GLU A 116 -17.88 -17.11 -26.98
CA GLU A 116 -18.17 -17.96 -25.81
C GLU A 116 -19.66 -18.09 -25.53
N VAL A 117 -20.47 -17.04 -25.80
CA VAL A 117 -21.92 -17.10 -25.66
C VAL A 117 -22.57 -18.01 -26.71
N LEU A 118 -21.93 -18.17 -27.88
CA LEU A 118 -22.39 -19.10 -28.93
C LEU A 118 -21.96 -20.56 -28.65
N ASP A 119 -20.92 -20.78 -27.83
CA ASP A 119 -20.37 -22.12 -27.55
C ASP A 119 -20.68 -22.62 -26.12
N SER A 120 -21.81 -22.21 -25.55
CA SER A 120 -22.22 -22.52 -24.16
C SER A 120 -22.48 -24.00 -23.83
N LYS A 121 -21.85 -24.93 -24.54
CA LYS A 121 -21.86 -26.35 -24.22
C LYS A 121 -20.53 -26.93 -23.68
N THR A 122 -19.47 -26.15 -23.59
CA THR A 122 -18.14 -26.70 -23.22
C THR A 122 -17.53 -26.10 -21.94
N THR A 123 -18.20 -25.16 -21.25
CA THR A 123 -17.62 -24.45 -20.10
C THR A 123 -18.01 -25.05 -18.75
N LYS A 124 -17.88 -26.38 -18.61
CA LYS A 124 -18.01 -27.07 -17.32
C LYS A 124 -16.69 -27.70 -16.82
N LYS A 125 -15.53 -27.30 -17.35
CA LYS A 125 -14.28 -27.99 -17.04
C LYS A 125 -13.05 -27.13 -16.72
N ILE A 126 -13.21 -25.83 -16.39
CA ILE A 126 -12.05 -24.95 -16.04
C ILE A 126 -12.22 -24.27 -14.68
N THR A 127 -13.02 -24.84 -13.78
CA THR A 127 -13.17 -24.29 -12.41
C THR A 127 -12.58 -25.21 -11.34
N GLU A 128 -11.81 -26.21 -11.74
CA GLU A 128 -11.06 -27.04 -10.79
C GLU A 128 -9.66 -27.24 -11.35
N GLU A 129 -8.75 -26.38 -10.96
CA GLU A 129 -7.32 -26.63 -10.76
C GLU A 129 -6.56 -25.31 -10.64
N LYS A 130 -6.41 -24.84 -9.41
CA LYS A 130 -5.16 -24.32 -8.88
C LYS A 130 -5.26 -24.04 -7.38
N ASN A 131 -5.44 -25.11 -6.61
CA ASN A 131 -4.81 -25.19 -5.32
C ASN A 131 -3.33 -25.44 -5.57
N ILE A 132 -2.52 -24.42 -5.61
CA ILE A 132 -1.08 -24.53 -5.37
C ILE A 132 -0.87 -24.05 -3.95
N ASP A 133 -0.94 -25.03 -3.06
CA ASP A 133 -0.40 -24.98 -1.71
C ASP A 133 1.12 -24.81 -1.84
N ILE A 134 1.61 -23.58 -1.69
CA ILE A 134 3.00 -23.30 -1.39
C ILE A 134 2.99 -22.52 -0.09
N GLY A 135 3.16 -23.29 0.99
CA GLY A 135 3.41 -22.75 2.30
C GLY A 135 4.56 -21.76 2.27
N ASN A 136 4.26 -20.54 2.67
CA ASN A 136 5.20 -19.67 3.33
C ASN A 136 4.43 -18.74 4.27
N GLU A 137 4.68 -18.94 5.54
CA GLU A 137 4.16 -18.19 6.66
C GLU A 137 4.49 -16.72 6.51
N ASN A 138 3.53 -15.89 6.10
CA ASN A 138 3.37 -14.46 6.27
C ASN A 138 2.54 -13.78 5.17
N ASN A 139 1.93 -14.50 4.24
CA ASN A 139 1.01 -13.88 3.27
C ASN A 139 -0.40 -13.86 3.88
N VAL A 140 -0.70 -12.81 4.60
CA VAL A 140 -2.08 -12.53 5.02
C VAL A 140 -2.87 -12.25 3.75
N SER A 141 -3.73 -13.18 3.36
CA SER A 141 -4.58 -13.00 2.18
C SER A 141 -5.48 -11.77 2.36
N LEU A 142 -5.66 -10.97 1.30
CA LEU A 142 -6.60 -9.83 1.30
C LEU A 142 -7.99 -10.26 1.83
N ASN A 143 -8.43 -11.48 1.53
CA ASN A 143 -9.71 -12.01 2.00
C ASN A 143 -9.74 -12.19 3.52
N ASP A 144 -8.64 -12.63 4.14
CA ASP A 144 -8.56 -12.79 5.60
C ASP A 144 -8.57 -11.42 6.30
N VAL A 145 -7.85 -10.45 5.72
CA VAL A 145 -7.87 -9.07 6.23
C VAL A 145 -9.25 -8.45 6.11
N LEU A 146 -9.92 -8.66 4.98
CA LEU A 146 -11.26 -8.17 4.73
C LEU A 146 -12.28 -8.79 5.69
N LEU A 147 -12.19 -10.10 5.95
CA LEU A 147 -13.02 -10.80 6.94
C LEU A 147 -12.80 -10.25 8.35
N ASN A 148 -11.53 -10.06 8.74
CA ASN A 148 -11.18 -9.46 10.03
C ASN A 148 -11.69 -8.01 10.13
N TYR A 149 -11.60 -7.23 9.06
CA TYR A 149 -12.14 -5.88 9.02
C TYR A 149 -13.67 -5.87 9.18
N ALA A 150 -14.37 -6.73 8.46
CA ALA A 150 -15.83 -6.84 8.50
C ALA A 150 -16.37 -7.23 9.89
N THR A 151 -15.59 -8.00 10.67
CA THR A 151 -15.96 -8.46 12.03
C THR A 151 -15.38 -7.60 13.15
N SER A 152 -14.52 -6.61 12.80
CA SER A 152 -13.81 -5.80 13.79
C SER A 152 -14.69 -4.72 14.42
N LYS A 153 -14.28 -4.24 15.61
CA LYS A 153 -14.88 -3.08 16.27
C LYS A 153 -14.63 -1.75 15.50
N ASN A 154 -13.67 -1.76 14.58
CA ASN A 154 -13.30 -0.60 13.75
C ASN A 154 -14.07 -0.57 12.43
N PHE A 155 -15.13 -1.35 12.31
CA PHE A 155 -16.01 -1.33 11.16
C PHE A 155 -16.54 0.09 10.89
N GLY A 156 -16.43 0.55 9.65
CA GLY A 156 -16.78 1.92 9.26
C GLY A 156 -15.60 2.89 9.21
N ILE A 157 -14.47 2.57 9.85
CA ILE A 157 -13.24 3.35 9.78
C ILE A 157 -12.34 2.75 8.69
N PRO A 158 -11.78 3.56 7.77
CA PRO A 158 -10.85 3.03 6.78
C PRO A 158 -9.67 2.31 7.43
N PHE A 159 -9.38 1.10 6.95
CA PHE A 159 -8.27 0.29 7.45
C PHE A 159 -7.18 0.18 6.38
N THR A 160 -5.94 0.45 6.77
CA THR A 160 -4.78 0.39 5.88
C THR A 160 -3.75 -0.59 6.42
N PHE A 161 -3.23 -1.43 5.55
CA PHE A 161 -2.16 -2.37 5.86
C PHE A 161 -1.14 -2.42 4.73
N THR A 162 0.03 -2.97 5.04
CA THR A 162 1.14 -3.12 4.10
C THR A 162 1.49 -4.59 3.97
N GLU A 163 1.79 -5.00 2.75
CA GLU A 163 2.27 -6.34 2.41
C GLU A 163 3.65 -6.23 1.77
N GLU A 164 4.57 -7.09 2.17
CA GLU A 164 5.89 -7.20 1.55
C GLU A 164 6.05 -8.59 0.95
N GLU A 165 6.04 -8.68 -0.38
CA GLU A 165 6.17 -9.92 -1.13
C GLU A 165 7.27 -9.77 -2.18
N PHE A 166 8.30 -10.65 -2.15
CA PHE A 166 9.37 -10.72 -3.15
C PHE A 166 9.90 -9.36 -3.62
N ASN A 167 10.30 -8.48 -2.71
CA ASN A 167 10.74 -7.10 -2.98
C ASN A 167 9.66 -6.12 -3.46
N LYS A 168 8.40 -6.51 -3.46
CA LYS A 168 7.28 -5.61 -3.72
C LYS A 168 6.66 -5.19 -2.40
N PHE A 169 6.69 -3.90 -2.14
CA PHE A 169 6.01 -3.30 -0.99
C PHE A 169 4.69 -2.73 -1.47
N LYS A 170 3.58 -3.34 -1.04
CA LYS A 170 2.23 -2.94 -1.41
C LYS A 170 1.53 -2.29 -0.23
N LEU A 171 0.75 -1.28 -0.51
CA LEU A 171 -0.13 -0.61 0.45
C LEU A 171 -1.58 -0.84 0.03
N THR A 172 -2.36 -1.44 0.92
CA THR A 172 -3.79 -1.68 0.68
C THR A 172 -4.63 -0.93 1.71
N THR A 173 -5.65 -0.22 1.24
CA THR A 173 -6.62 0.48 2.08
C THR A 173 -8.01 -0.05 1.78
N ILE A 174 -8.72 -0.47 2.83
CA ILE A 174 -10.08 -1.01 2.76
C ILE A 174 -11.04 -0.05 3.46
N LYS A 175 -12.21 0.13 2.88
CA LYS A 175 -13.34 0.83 3.51
C LYS A 175 -14.65 0.16 3.12
N ASN A 176 -15.60 0.10 4.05
CA ASN A 176 -16.96 -0.31 3.77
C ASN A 176 -17.74 0.77 3.00
N VAL A 177 -18.69 0.34 2.20
CA VAL A 177 -19.59 1.19 1.42
C VAL A 177 -20.97 1.16 2.07
N MET A 178 -21.41 2.33 2.56
CA MET A 178 -22.70 2.47 3.21
C MET A 178 -23.69 3.13 2.25
N LYS A 179 -24.93 2.63 2.23
CA LYS A 179 -26.06 3.25 1.54
C LYS A 179 -27.28 3.17 2.45
N ASP A 180 -27.94 4.29 2.67
CA ASP A 180 -29.15 4.39 3.51
C ASP A 180 -28.99 3.81 4.93
N GLY A 181 -27.75 3.85 5.47
CA GLY A 181 -27.40 3.32 6.79
C GLY A 181 -27.06 1.82 6.80
N GLU A 182 -27.13 1.13 5.67
CA GLU A 182 -26.78 -0.28 5.54
C GLU A 182 -25.44 -0.47 4.82
N ASN A 183 -24.71 -1.51 5.22
CA ASN A 183 -23.48 -1.88 4.51
C ASN A 183 -23.82 -2.67 3.25
N ILE A 184 -23.53 -2.11 2.08
CA ILE A 184 -23.76 -2.76 0.79
C ILE A 184 -22.54 -3.48 0.24
N GLY A 185 -21.35 -3.27 0.83
CA GLY A 185 -20.12 -3.94 0.43
C GLY A 185 -18.87 -3.20 0.86
N TYR A 186 -17.75 -3.52 0.20
CA TYR A 186 -16.44 -3.00 0.54
C TYR A 186 -15.69 -2.58 -0.71
N LEU A 187 -14.82 -1.58 -0.55
CA LEU A 187 -13.92 -1.09 -1.57
C LEU A 187 -12.49 -1.18 -1.04
N ALA A 188 -11.61 -1.84 -1.76
CA ALA A 188 -10.19 -1.93 -1.47
C ALA A 188 -9.37 -1.30 -2.60
N ILE A 189 -8.37 -0.50 -2.23
CA ILE A 189 -7.38 0.07 -3.16
C ILE A 189 -6.02 -0.47 -2.78
N THR A 190 -5.34 -1.04 -3.74
CA THR A 190 -3.95 -1.50 -3.60
C THR A 190 -3.05 -0.69 -4.52
N GLU A 191 -1.92 -0.23 -4.00
CA GLU A 191 -0.91 0.50 -4.74
C GLU A 191 0.48 0.01 -4.36
N ASN A 192 1.38 -0.03 -5.35
CA ASN A 192 2.80 -0.26 -5.12
C ASN A 192 3.40 0.90 -4.32
N ALA A 193 4.05 0.57 -3.23
CA ALA A 193 4.66 1.51 -2.32
C ALA A 193 6.19 1.30 -2.21
N ASN A 194 6.82 0.75 -3.24
CA ASN A 194 8.28 0.60 -3.31
C ASN A 194 9.00 1.94 -3.27
N ASP A 195 8.36 3.01 -3.71
CA ASP A 195 8.82 4.39 -3.55
C ASP A 195 9.02 4.78 -2.08
N ILE A 196 8.15 4.33 -1.20
CA ILE A 196 8.28 4.52 0.26
C ILE A 196 9.51 3.77 0.77
N LYS A 197 9.69 2.51 0.37
CA LYS A 197 10.86 1.70 0.76
C LYS A 197 12.15 2.33 0.26
N ALA A 198 12.21 2.72 -1.02
CA ALA A 198 13.36 3.40 -1.61
C ALA A 198 13.70 4.72 -0.89
N ALA A 199 12.70 5.54 -0.60
CA ALA A 199 12.89 6.79 0.13
C ALA A 199 13.44 6.58 1.55
N ILE A 200 13.01 5.50 2.24
CA ILE A 200 13.52 5.14 3.55
C ILE A 200 14.99 4.68 3.47
N ASP A 201 15.30 3.83 2.51
CA ASP A 201 16.66 3.29 2.34
C ASP A 201 17.64 4.38 1.90
N GLU A 202 17.22 5.30 1.05
CA GLU A 202 18.01 6.48 0.68
C GLU A 202 18.31 7.34 1.91
N ARG A 203 17.32 7.63 2.74
CA ARG A 203 17.49 8.42 3.96
C ARG A 203 18.39 7.72 4.98
N LYS A 204 18.22 6.40 5.18
CA LYS A 204 19.11 5.61 6.03
C LYS A 204 20.56 5.69 5.55
N THR A 205 20.76 5.50 4.25
CA THR A 205 22.09 5.55 3.63
C THR A 205 22.71 6.93 3.77
N PHE A 206 21.94 8.00 3.54
CA PHE A 206 22.40 9.38 3.74
C PHE A 206 22.85 9.62 5.18
N VAL A 207 22.04 9.20 6.15
CA VAL A 207 22.34 9.35 7.58
C VAL A 207 23.62 8.60 7.97
N ILE A 208 23.77 7.36 7.52
CA ILE A 208 24.96 6.56 7.81
C ILE A 208 26.21 7.22 7.21
N ARG A 209 26.15 7.66 5.96
CA ARG A 209 27.27 8.36 5.29
C ARG A 209 27.65 9.65 6.03
N THR A 210 26.64 10.43 6.43
CA THR A 210 26.87 11.69 7.19
C THR A 210 27.49 11.39 8.55
N ALA A 211 27.00 10.38 9.27
CA ALA A 211 27.56 9.99 10.56
C ALA A 211 29.03 9.54 10.44
N ILE A 212 29.38 8.77 9.42
CA ILE A 212 30.76 8.35 9.15
C ILE A 212 31.62 9.57 8.84
N ALA A 213 31.16 10.48 7.97
CA ALA A 213 31.91 11.69 7.61
C ALA A 213 32.19 12.57 8.82
N VAL A 214 31.19 12.82 9.67
CA VAL A 214 31.34 13.58 10.92
C VAL A 214 32.31 12.87 11.88
N GLY A 215 32.20 11.54 12.01
CA GLY A 215 33.11 10.76 12.83
C GLY A 215 34.60 10.88 12.39
N ILE A 216 34.83 10.83 11.08
CA ILE A 216 36.18 11.02 10.52
C ILE A 216 36.74 12.42 10.83
N VAL A 217 35.89 13.47 10.67
CA VAL A 217 36.31 14.84 11.00
C VAL A 217 36.67 14.96 12.48
N ILE A 218 35.90 14.40 13.38
CA ILE A 218 36.20 14.41 14.83
C ILE A 218 37.49 13.68 15.11
N LEU A 219 37.78 12.55 14.46
CA LEU A 219 39.01 11.81 14.62
C LEU A 219 40.23 12.62 14.14
N ILE A 220 40.14 13.29 13.00
CA ILE A 220 41.22 14.14 12.46
C ILE A 220 41.52 15.29 13.44
N PHE A 221 40.47 15.99 13.91
CA PHE A 221 40.61 17.05 14.90
C PHE A 221 41.24 16.54 16.21
N SER A 222 40.80 15.38 16.68
CA SER A 222 41.36 14.74 17.86
C SER A 222 42.85 14.43 17.70
N PHE A 223 43.25 13.95 16.52
CA PHE A 223 44.65 13.65 16.20
C PHE A 223 45.51 14.92 16.16
N VAL A 224 45.00 16.00 15.51
CA VAL A 224 45.68 17.29 15.43
C VAL A 224 45.90 17.91 16.83
N LEU A 225 44.86 17.85 17.70
CA LEU A 225 44.95 18.38 19.06
C LEU A 225 45.85 17.53 19.99
N ASN A 226 46.10 16.30 19.64
CA ASN A 226 46.95 15.40 20.44
C ASN A 226 48.45 15.51 20.07
N ARG A 227 48.79 16.18 18.98
CA ARG A 227 50.15 16.39 18.50
C ARG A 227 50.74 17.71 19.06
#